data_9450bf3eca6bc70161d2be5c37f0d0ff
#
_entry.id   9450bf3eca6bc70161d2be5c37f0d0ff
#
_cell.length_a   1.000
_cell.length_b   1.000
_cell.length_c   1.000
_cell.angle_alpha   90.00
_cell.angle_beta   90.00
_cell.angle_gamma   90.00
#
_symmetry.space_group_name_H-M   'P 1'
#
loop_
_entity.id
_entity.type
_entity.pdbx_description
1 polymer ?
#
loop_
_entity_poly.entity_id
_entity_poly.type
_entity_poly.pdbx_seq_one_letter_code
_entity_poly.pdbx_strand_id
1 'polypeptide(L)'
;MWENFNIKTCIYCGDTWRIERHHYKESVANSGKKRTFRKGNTLPTCRECNVLLGAANPSYIDCCYILYEKVSTRHKNLLSMPSWTKEELHEISKNLRRKTKLAIFKKNIHMNRLEQLLKNAQSPLTYQHIKDIVLYGTCIS
;
A
#
# COMPACT_ATOMS: atom_id res chain seq x y z
N MET A 1 15.66 5.87 -5.11
CA MET A 1 16.15 4.78 -5.98
C MET A 1 15.90 3.44 -5.33
N TRP A 2 15.72 2.42 -6.14
CA TRP A 2 15.42 1.08 -5.64
C TRP A 2 16.60 0.37 -5.00
N GLU A 3 17.80 0.82 -5.27
CA GLU A 3 18.97 0.35 -4.55
C GLU A 3 18.90 0.67 -3.05
N ASN A 4 18.09 1.67 -2.69
CA ASN A 4 17.78 2.00 -1.30
C ASN A 4 16.41 1.46 -0.87
N PHE A 5 15.95 0.41 -1.54
CA PHE A 5 14.65 -0.19 -1.27
C PHE A 5 14.52 -0.57 0.20
N ASN A 6 13.47 -0.05 0.82
CA ASN A 6 13.21 -0.27 2.24
C ASN A 6 12.24 -1.43 2.43
N ILE A 7 12.74 -2.56 2.90
CA ILE A 7 11.93 -3.74 3.18
C ILE A 7 10.94 -3.56 4.33
N LYS A 8 11.01 -2.43 5.03
CA LYS A 8 10.09 -2.09 6.12
C LYS A 8 8.91 -1.24 5.64
N THR A 9 8.80 -1.01 4.36
CA THR A 9 7.75 -0.19 3.75
C THR A 9 6.91 -1.04 2.81
N CYS A 10 5.59 -0.86 2.85
CA CYS A 10 4.69 -1.55 1.92
C CYS A 10 5.00 -1.12 0.49
N ILE A 11 5.23 -2.10 -0.38
CA ILE A 11 5.58 -1.85 -1.77
C ILE A 11 4.44 -1.20 -2.57
N TYR A 12 3.20 -1.32 -2.09
CA TYR A 12 2.03 -0.76 -2.77
C TYR A 12 1.64 0.61 -2.24
N CYS A 13 1.36 0.72 -0.94
CA CYS A 13 0.81 1.95 -0.35
C CYS A 13 1.82 2.80 0.43
N GLY A 14 3.03 2.29 0.65
CA GLY A 14 4.08 3.03 1.35
C GLY A 14 3.96 3.06 2.87
N ASP A 15 2.96 2.39 3.45
CA ASP A 15 2.81 2.32 4.90
C ASP A 15 3.91 1.49 5.54
N THR A 16 4.23 1.78 6.79
CA THR A 16 5.26 1.06 7.55
C THR A 16 4.68 0.15 8.63
N TRP A 17 3.36 0.08 8.75
CA TRP A 17 2.69 -0.66 9.80
C TRP A 17 2.50 -2.13 9.43
N ARG A 18 3.02 -3.03 10.28
CA ARG A 18 2.86 -4.49 10.13
C ARG A 18 3.23 -4.98 8.75
N ILE A 19 4.50 -4.84 8.39
CA ILE A 19 5.00 -5.29 7.09
C ILE A 19 5.14 -6.81 7.11
N GLU A 20 4.52 -7.45 6.13
CA GLU A 20 4.54 -8.90 5.88
C GLU A 20 5.15 -9.16 4.51
N ARG A 21 5.36 -10.42 4.17
CA ARG A 21 5.80 -10.79 2.84
C ARG A 21 4.60 -11.28 2.03
N HIS A 22 4.36 -10.60 0.92
CA HIS A 22 3.31 -10.95 -0.01
C HIS A 22 3.89 -11.81 -1.13
N HIS A 23 3.29 -12.97 -1.38
CA HIS A 23 3.69 -13.84 -2.50
C HIS A 23 3.17 -13.25 -3.80
N TYR A 24 4.10 -12.72 -4.58
CA TYR A 24 3.78 -12.09 -5.86
C TYR A 24 3.64 -13.16 -6.93
N LYS A 25 2.42 -13.34 -7.43
CA LYS A 25 2.07 -14.44 -8.34
C LYS A 25 1.85 -14.00 -9.78
N GLU A 26 2.32 -12.82 -10.14
CA GLU A 26 2.14 -12.32 -11.49
C GLU A 26 2.80 -13.22 -12.51
N SER A 27 2.21 -13.32 -13.70
CA SER A 27 2.68 -14.14 -14.79
C SER A 27 4.13 -13.86 -15.18
N VAL A 28 4.60 -12.63 -15.00
CA VAL A 28 5.99 -12.27 -15.29
C VAL A 28 6.98 -13.07 -14.46
N ALA A 29 6.61 -13.47 -13.23
CA ALA A 29 7.46 -14.27 -12.36
C ALA A 29 7.38 -15.76 -12.67
N ASN A 30 6.28 -16.22 -13.20
CA ASN A 30 5.99 -17.64 -13.39
C ASN A 30 6.02 -18.10 -14.84
N SER A 31 5.95 -17.20 -15.79
CA SER A 31 6.10 -17.46 -17.24
C SER A 31 5.28 -18.67 -17.73
N GLY A 32 4.03 -18.81 -17.28
CA GLY A 32 3.15 -19.88 -17.68
C GLY A 32 3.44 -21.23 -17.04
N LYS A 33 4.47 -21.36 -16.23
CA LYS A 33 4.79 -22.58 -15.51
C LYS A 33 4.00 -22.68 -14.21
N LYS A 34 3.93 -23.87 -13.62
CA LYS A 34 3.36 -24.07 -12.31
C LYS A 34 4.05 -23.14 -11.31
N ARG A 35 3.26 -22.45 -10.52
CA ARG A 35 3.77 -21.46 -9.58
C ARG A 35 4.61 -22.10 -8.48
N THR A 36 5.78 -21.55 -8.26
CA THR A 36 6.63 -21.89 -7.13
C THR A 36 6.96 -20.60 -6.41
N PHE A 37 6.82 -20.59 -5.09
CA PHE A 37 7.16 -19.42 -4.30
C PHE A 37 8.64 -19.43 -3.99
N ARG A 38 9.40 -18.78 -4.85
CA ARG A 38 10.82 -18.58 -4.63
C ARG A 38 11.03 -17.33 -3.77
N LYS A 39 12.23 -17.22 -3.22
CA LYS A 39 12.61 -16.07 -2.38
C LYS A 39 12.39 -14.74 -3.09
N GLY A 40 12.70 -14.65 -4.38
CA GLY A 40 12.50 -13.46 -5.18
C GLY A 40 11.04 -13.15 -5.55
N ASN A 41 10.11 -14.05 -5.22
CA ASN A 41 8.69 -13.87 -5.54
C ASN A 41 7.91 -13.25 -4.38
N THR A 42 8.57 -12.72 -3.37
CA THR A 42 7.90 -12.06 -2.25
C THR A 42 8.22 -10.57 -2.23
N LEU A 43 7.22 -9.78 -1.86
CA LEU A 43 7.35 -8.33 -1.73
C LEU A 43 6.92 -7.91 -0.33
N PRO A 44 7.58 -6.90 0.26
CA PRO A 44 7.14 -6.35 1.54
C PRO A 44 5.80 -5.64 1.35
N THR A 45 4.82 -6.02 2.14
CA THR A 45 3.44 -5.52 2.01
C THR A 45 2.87 -5.34 3.40
N CYS A 46 2.17 -4.23 3.65
CA CYS A 46 1.50 -4.08 4.93
C CYS A 46 0.36 -5.10 5.04
N ARG A 47 0.02 -5.46 6.28
CA ARG A 47 -1.00 -6.49 6.53
C ARG A 47 -2.32 -6.20 5.82
N GLU A 48 -2.78 -4.96 5.83
CA GLU A 48 -4.05 -4.60 5.20
C GLU A 48 -4.00 -4.82 3.69
N CYS A 49 -2.95 -4.35 3.02
CA CYS A 49 -2.82 -4.57 1.58
C CYS A 49 -2.73 -6.05 1.24
N ASN A 50 -1.98 -6.81 2.05
CA ASN A 50 -1.86 -8.25 1.86
C ASN A 50 -3.23 -8.94 1.97
N VAL A 51 -4.00 -8.60 2.98
CA VAL A 51 -5.33 -9.16 3.21
C VAL A 51 -6.30 -8.73 2.09
N LEU A 52 -6.28 -7.46 1.69
CA LEU A 52 -7.16 -6.95 0.66
C LEU A 52 -6.89 -7.54 -0.73
N LEU A 53 -5.65 -7.83 -1.04
CA LEU A 53 -5.30 -8.50 -2.29
C LEU A 53 -5.75 -9.96 -2.30
N GLY A 54 -5.67 -10.62 -1.15
CA GLY A 54 -6.09 -12.01 -1.04
C GLY A 54 -5.31 -12.93 -1.98
N ALA A 55 -6.03 -13.87 -2.59
CA ALA A 55 -5.46 -14.84 -3.52
C ALA A 55 -5.39 -14.30 -4.95
N ALA A 56 -6.13 -13.24 -5.28
CA ALA A 56 -6.07 -12.61 -6.59
C ALA A 56 -4.75 -11.88 -6.73
N ASN A 57 -4.03 -12.13 -7.81
CA ASN A 57 -2.68 -11.62 -7.93
C ASN A 57 -2.37 -11.21 -9.38
N PRO A 58 -3.02 -10.14 -9.85
CA PRO A 58 -2.74 -9.59 -11.17
C PRO A 58 -1.40 -8.88 -11.20
N SER A 59 -1.16 -8.08 -12.23
CA SER A 59 0.06 -7.29 -12.34
C SER A 59 0.20 -6.31 -11.17
N TYR A 60 1.43 -5.83 -10.95
CA TYR A 60 1.69 -4.84 -9.91
C TYR A 60 0.80 -3.59 -10.07
N ILE A 61 0.68 -3.10 -11.30
CA ILE A 61 -0.13 -1.91 -11.60
C ILE A 61 -1.60 -2.16 -11.24
N ASP A 62 -2.12 -3.32 -11.63
CA ASP A 62 -3.50 -3.69 -11.31
C ASP A 62 -3.70 -3.86 -9.81
N CYS A 63 -2.71 -4.41 -9.11
CA CYS A 63 -2.74 -4.49 -7.65
C CYS A 63 -2.88 -3.10 -7.02
N CYS A 64 -2.14 -2.11 -7.51
CA CYS A 64 -2.22 -0.75 -7.01
C CYS A 64 -3.64 -0.16 -7.20
N TYR A 65 -4.25 -0.35 -8.36
CA TYR A 65 -5.61 0.13 -8.60
C TYR A 65 -6.65 -0.61 -7.78
N ILE A 66 -6.53 -1.92 -7.65
CA ILE A 66 -7.41 -2.73 -6.82
C ILE A 66 -7.33 -2.26 -5.37
N LEU A 67 -6.12 -2.05 -4.86
CA LEU A 67 -5.92 -1.59 -3.50
C LEU A 67 -6.44 -0.18 -3.29
N TYR A 68 -6.27 0.70 -4.28
CA TYR A 68 -6.83 2.04 -4.20
C TYR A 68 -8.34 1.99 -3.96
N GLU A 69 -9.04 1.19 -4.74
CA GLU A 69 -10.48 1.04 -4.61
C GLU A 69 -10.87 0.41 -3.27
N LYS A 70 -10.21 -0.68 -2.89
CA LYS A 70 -10.53 -1.40 -1.65
C LYS A 70 -10.23 -0.60 -0.40
N VAL A 71 -9.10 0.11 -0.36
CA VAL A 71 -8.74 0.98 0.77
C VAL A 71 -9.72 2.15 0.86
N SER A 72 -10.07 2.76 -0.27
CA SER A 72 -11.06 3.84 -0.33
C SER A 72 -12.40 3.40 0.24
N THR A 73 -12.86 2.21 -0.14
CA THR A 73 -14.14 1.67 0.33
C THR A 73 -14.10 1.32 1.81
N ARG A 74 -13.02 0.66 2.25
CA ARG A 74 -12.89 0.23 3.64
C ARG A 74 -12.85 1.40 4.62
N HIS A 75 -12.20 2.49 4.24
CA HIS A 75 -12.03 3.66 5.09
C HIS A 75 -12.92 4.84 4.66
N LYS A 76 -14.00 4.55 3.95
CA LYS A 76 -14.90 5.55 3.38
C LYS A 76 -15.38 6.58 4.40
N ASN A 77 -15.85 6.13 5.56
CA ASN A 77 -16.39 7.03 6.58
C ASN A 77 -15.33 7.99 7.12
N LEU A 78 -14.13 7.46 7.35
CA LEU A 78 -13.00 8.25 7.84
C LEU A 78 -12.54 9.26 6.78
N LEU A 79 -12.44 8.81 5.53
CA LEU A 79 -11.99 9.67 4.42
C LEU A 79 -12.97 10.80 4.12
N SER A 80 -14.26 10.58 4.36
CA SER A 80 -15.29 11.59 4.15
C SER A 80 -15.50 12.52 5.37
N MET A 81 -14.76 12.30 6.45
CA MET A 81 -14.86 13.14 7.64
C MET A 81 -14.51 14.60 7.30
N PRO A 82 -15.31 15.58 7.75
CA PRO A 82 -15.02 16.98 7.48
C PRO A 82 -13.73 17.45 8.15
N SER A 83 -13.13 18.51 7.60
CA SER A 83 -11.94 19.14 8.17
C SER A 83 -12.30 19.90 9.44
N TRP A 84 -11.36 19.96 10.37
CA TRP A 84 -11.53 20.66 11.65
C TRP A 84 -10.47 21.75 11.79
N THR A 85 -10.89 22.94 12.20
CA THR A 85 -9.96 24.02 12.56
C THR A 85 -9.52 23.86 14.01
N LYS A 86 -8.43 24.54 14.39
CA LYS A 86 -7.95 24.53 15.78
C LYS A 86 -9.02 25.09 16.72
N GLU A 87 -9.72 26.12 16.29
CA GLU A 87 -10.79 26.76 17.07
C GLU A 87 -11.94 25.80 17.32
N GLU A 88 -12.38 25.09 16.29
CA GLU A 88 -13.43 24.08 16.42
C GLU A 88 -13.01 22.96 17.37
N LEU A 89 -11.76 22.53 17.31
CA LEU A 89 -11.25 21.49 18.22
C LEU A 89 -11.22 21.96 19.66
N HIS A 90 -10.97 23.25 19.92
CA HIS A 90 -10.97 23.80 21.27
C HIS A 90 -12.38 23.90 21.86
N GLU A 91 -13.41 23.99 21.03
CA GLU A 91 -14.78 24.13 21.47
C GLU A 91 -15.43 22.83 21.93
N ILE A 92 -14.84 21.67 21.63
CA ILE A 92 -15.37 20.38 22.01
C ILE A 92 -14.70 19.88 23.29
N SER A 93 -15.34 18.90 23.96
CA SER A 93 -14.81 18.33 25.19
C SER A 93 -13.44 17.69 24.98
N LYS A 94 -12.65 17.60 26.06
CA LYS A 94 -11.30 17.03 26.02
C LYS A 94 -11.29 15.62 25.44
N ASN A 95 -12.24 14.78 25.86
CA ASN A 95 -12.30 13.39 25.39
C ASN A 95 -12.66 13.32 23.91
N LEU A 96 -13.63 14.14 23.48
CA LEU A 96 -14.04 14.19 22.08
C LEU A 96 -12.91 14.77 21.21
N ARG A 97 -12.20 15.77 21.72
CA ARG A 97 -11.04 16.36 21.04
C ARG A 97 -9.96 15.30 20.77
N ARG A 98 -9.66 14.48 21.77
CA ARG A 98 -8.68 13.41 21.63
C ARG A 98 -9.08 12.41 20.54
N LYS A 99 -10.35 12.00 20.56
CA LYS A 99 -10.88 11.07 19.53
C LYS A 99 -10.84 11.69 18.14
N THR A 100 -11.21 12.96 18.02
CA THR A 100 -11.21 13.69 16.75
C THR A 100 -9.80 13.85 16.21
N LYS A 101 -8.82 14.19 17.04
CA LYS A 101 -7.42 14.30 16.62
C LYS A 101 -6.88 12.96 16.13
N LEU A 102 -7.23 11.87 16.81
CA LEU A 102 -6.84 10.53 16.37
C LEU A 102 -7.45 10.18 15.01
N ALA A 103 -8.72 10.53 14.81
CA ALA A 103 -9.40 10.31 13.53
C ALA A 103 -8.76 11.11 12.40
N ILE A 104 -8.38 12.36 12.66
CA ILE A 104 -7.65 13.20 11.68
C ILE A 104 -6.31 12.54 11.32
N PHE A 105 -5.59 12.06 12.31
CA PHE A 105 -4.31 11.38 12.10
C PHE A 105 -4.48 10.15 11.20
N LYS A 106 -5.47 9.31 11.50
CA LYS A 106 -5.76 8.11 10.71
C LYS A 106 -6.20 8.46 9.29
N LYS A 107 -7.03 9.48 9.14
CA LYS A 107 -7.47 9.96 7.83
C LYS A 107 -6.25 10.36 6.97
N ASN A 108 -5.32 11.10 7.54
CA ASN A 108 -4.13 11.54 6.82
C ASN A 108 -3.26 10.35 6.39
N ILE A 109 -3.12 9.33 7.23
CA ILE A 109 -2.39 8.11 6.87
C ILE A 109 -3.03 7.47 5.64
N HIS A 110 -4.33 7.28 5.63
CA HIS A 110 -5.01 6.62 4.51
C HIS A 110 -5.01 7.47 3.25
N MET A 111 -5.11 8.80 3.37
CA MET A 111 -4.97 9.70 2.23
C MET A 111 -3.59 9.58 1.58
N ASN A 112 -2.54 9.54 2.40
CA ASN A 112 -1.17 9.35 1.90
C ASN A 112 -1.00 8.00 1.22
N ARG A 113 -1.61 6.95 1.76
CA ARG A 113 -1.59 5.62 1.16
C ARG A 113 -2.26 5.62 -0.22
N LEU A 114 -3.42 6.25 -0.34
CA LEU A 114 -4.14 6.35 -1.61
C LEU A 114 -3.32 7.11 -2.65
N GLU A 115 -2.72 8.21 -2.26
CA GLU A 115 -1.85 9.00 -3.13
C GLU A 115 -0.67 8.15 -3.62
N GLN A 116 -0.03 7.42 -2.71
CA GLN A 116 1.11 6.58 -3.05
C GLN A 116 0.71 5.43 -4.00
N LEU A 117 -0.46 4.83 -3.79
CA LEU A 117 -0.97 3.78 -4.66
C LEU A 117 -1.15 4.27 -6.10
N LEU A 118 -1.74 5.44 -6.28
CA LEU A 118 -1.90 6.03 -7.62
C LEU A 118 -0.55 6.37 -8.24
N LYS A 119 0.35 6.93 -7.47
CA LYS A 119 1.69 7.29 -7.92
C LYS A 119 2.44 6.06 -8.40
N ASN A 120 2.40 4.98 -7.65
CA ASN A 120 3.06 3.73 -8.01
C ASN A 120 2.42 3.07 -9.24
N ALA A 121 1.10 3.14 -9.36
CA ALA A 121 0.40 2.61 -10.52
C ALA A 121 0.77 3.32 -11.83
N GLN A 122 1.12 4.60 -11.74
CA GLN A 122 1.42 5.44 -12.89
C GLN A 122 2.91 5.55 -13.20
N SER A 123 3.76 4.92 -12.40
CA SER A 123 5.21 5.01 -12.56
C SER A 123 5.74 3.80 -13.33
N PRO A 124 6.16 3.95 -14.59
CA PRO A 124 6.75 2.84 -15.34
C PRO A 124 8.09 2.39 -14.73
N LEU A 125 8.83 3.31 -14.13
CA LEU A 125 10.07 2.98 -13.45
C LEU A 125 9.84 2.10 -12.25
N THR A 126 8.84 2.41 -11.44
CA THR A 126 8.44 1.59 -10.29
C THR A 126 8.04 0.18 -10.75
N TYR A 127 7.24 0.10 -11.80
CA TYR A 127 6.80 -1.19 -12.35
C TYR A 127 7.99 -2.04 -12.80
N GLN A 128 8.94 -1.46 -13.50
CA GLN A 128 10.13 -2.16 -13.96
C GLN A 128 10.96 -2.68 -12.77
N HIS A 129 11.13 -1.86 -11.74
CA HIS A 129 11.85 -2.28 -10.54
C HIS A 129 11.18 -3.44 -9.83
N ILE A 130 9.83 -3.43 -9.74
CA ILE A 130 9.09 -4.54 -9.15
C ILE A 130 9.29 -5.83 -9.95
N LYS A 131 9.24 -5.75 -11.27
CA LYS A 131 9.51 -6.90 -12.14
C LYS A 131 10.90 -7.47 -11.88
N ASP A 132 11.90 -6.63 -11.77
CA ASP A 132 13.27 -7.05 -11.51
C ASP A 132 13.40 -7.73 -10.15
N ILE A 133 12.78 -7.19 -9.13
CA ILE A 133 12.78 -7.78 -7.78
C ILE A 133 12.13 -9.17 -7.80
N VAL A 134 10.98 -9.28 -8.45
CA VAL A 134 10.25 -10.57 -8.52
C VAL A 134 11.02 -11.62 -9.30
N LEU A 135 11.59 -11.24 -10.44
CA LEU A 135 12.29 -12.20 -11.32
C LEU A 135 13.68 -12.56 -10.80
N TYR A 136 14.41 -11.61 -10.25
CA TYR A 136 15.84 -11.78 -9.93
C TYR A 136 16.16 -11.61 -8.44
N GLY A 137 15.17 -11.27 -7.62
CA GLY A 137 15.37 -11.04 -6.18
C GLY A 137 16.05 -9.73 -5.85
N THR A 138 16.40 -8.93 -6.86
CA THR A 138 17.06 -7.64 -6.68
C THR A 138 16.73 -6.72 -7.85
N CYS A 139 16.97 -5.42 -7.65
CA CYS A 139 16.78 -4.43 -8.70
C CYS A 139 17.99 -4.45 -9.64
N ILE A 140 17.71 -4.60 -10.93
CA ILE A 140 18.72 -4.51 -11.99
C ILE A 140 18.61 -3.15 -12.65
N SER A 141 19.64 -2.37 -12.55
CA SER A 141 19.69 -1.03 -13.14
C SER A 141 19.95 -1.05 -14.65
#